data_241e25dfd457fb2ccd08ab8606756d52
#
_entry.id   241e25dfd457fb2ccd08ab8606756d52
#
_cell.length_a   1.000
_cell.length_b   1.000
_cell.length_c   1.000
_cell.angle_alpha   90.00
_cell.angle_beta   90.00
_cell.angle_gamma   90.00
#
_symmetry.space_group_name_H-M   'P 1'
#
loop_
_entity.id
_entity.type
_entity.pdbx_description
1 polymer ?
#
loop_
_entity_poly.entity_id
_entity_poly.type
_entity_poly.pdbx_seq_one_letter_code
_entity_poly.pdbx_strand_id
1 'polypeptide(L)'
;HRYGLAVRDITLLPIGGLTRIEQGPLPPRREAAIALAGPVLNALLALGLLPFVAGMVMLRDLTTLEKIAGLLSETSMTSLLAFTMISNLMLALLNLLPAFPMDGGRVLRAWLSTVSERSRATRISVAAGYAVALLSLFLGVWLRDVTLPIAGMFLAAAAFMEQRTLDLEQAMQRLPVGQFAVWDGGGVLPHEPLAHALQGGPRDVAVVEGGVVVGMLWRETVLRHAHIAHLLRVRDV
;
A
#
# COMPACT_ATOMS: atom_id res chain seq x y z
N HIS A 1 -6.09 -12.14 -7.63
CA HIS A 1 -6.84 -13.38 -7.91
C HIS A 1 -6.11 -14.65 -7.45
N ARG A 2 -4.78 -14.80 -7.68
CA ARG A 2 -4.01 -16.01 -7.29
C ARG A 2 -4.01 -16.29 -5.77
N TYR A 3 -4.18 -15.26 -4.94
CA TYR A 3 -4.22 -15.36 -3.48
C TYR A 3 -5.63 -15.22 -2.89
N GLY A 4 -6.69 -15.26 -3.70
CA GLY A 4 -8.08 -15.12 -3.26
C GLY A 4 -8.42 -13.73 -2.70
N LEU A 5 -7.63 -12.70 -3.06
CA LEU A 5 -7.88 -11.34 -2.63
C LEU A 5 -8.90 -10.67 -3.55
N ALA A 6 -9.96 -10.12 -2.98
CA ALA A 6 -10.89 -9.28 -3.71
C ALA A 6 -10.24 -7.90 -3.94
N VAL A 7 -9.98 -7.58 -5.21
CA VAL A 7 -9.52 -6.24 -5.63
C VAL A 7 -10.78 -5.42 -5.91
N ARG A 8 -10.97 -4.36 -5.15
CA ARG A 8 -12.15 -3.49 -5.30
C ARG A 8 -12.02 -2.63 -6.54
N ASP A 9 -10.91 -1.95 -6.67
CA ASP A 9 -10.61 -1.07 -7.81
C ASP A 9 -9.09 -0.92 -8.01
N ILE A 10 -8.73 -0.63 -9.25
CA ILE A 10 -7.37 -0.25 -9.64
C ILE A 10 -7.47 1.17 -10.20
N THR A 11 -6.94 2.14 -9.48
CA THR A 11 -6.92 3.53 -9.92
C THR A 11 -5.56 3.85 -10.52
N LEU A 12 -5.54 4.22 -11.80
CA LEU A 12 -4.33 4.71 -12.46
C LEU A 12 -4.19 6.20 -12.20
N LEU A 13 -3.13 6.58 -11.50
CA LEU A 13 -2.73 7.96 -11.26
C LEU A 13 -1.55 8.30 -12.16
N PRO A 14 -1.31 9.58 -12.49
CA PRO A 14 -0.14 10.00 -13.28
C PRO A 14 1.21 9.57 -12.69
N ILE A 15 1.24 9.32 -11.38
CA ILE A 15 2.43 8.91 -10.61
C ILE A 15 2.47 7.41 -10.29
N GLY A 16 1.49 6.61 -10.79
CA GLY A 16 1.46 5.15 -10.56
C GLY A 16 0.07 4.57 -10.39
N GLY A 17 -0.02 3.25 -10.27
CA GLY A 17 -1.26 2.52 -10.01
C GLY A 17 -1.52 2.32 -8.51
N LEU A 18 -2.71 2.68 -8.04
CA LEU A 18 -3.19 2.38 -6.69
C LEU A 18 -4.19 1.22 -6.75
N THR A 19 -3.87 0.13 -6.07
CA THR A 19 -4.76 -1.03 -5.95
C THR A 19 -5.37 -1.06 -4.55
N ARG A 20 -6.70 -0.97 -4.46
CA ARG A 20 -7.43 -1.11 -3.19
C ARG A 20 -7.83 -2.56 -2.99
N ILE A 21 -7.40 -3.13 -1.87
CA ILE A 21 -7.72 -4.50 -1.45
C ILE A 21 -8.71 -4.40 -0.28
N GLU A 22 -9.85 -5.08 -0.38
CA GLU A 22 -10.94 -5.01 0.62
C GLU A 22 -10.64 -5.69 1.95
N GLN A 23 -9.57 -6.48 2.03
CA GLN A 23 -9.24 -7.26 3.22
C GLN A 23 -8.26 -6.50 4.11
N GLY A 24 -8.42 -6.71 5.42
CA GLY A 24 -7.52 -6.18 6.46
C GLY A 24 -6.04 -6.56 6.26
N PRO A 25 -5.18 -6.40 7.27
CA PRO A 25 -3.74 -6.56 7.12
C PRO A 25 -3.39 -7.94 6.56
N LEU A 26 -2.61 -7.95 5.47
CA LEU A 26 -2.19 -9.18 4.78
C LEU A 26 -1.25 -10.03 5.66
N PRO A 27 -1.30 -11.37 5.53
CA PRO A 27 -0.29 -12.24 6.13
C PRO A 27 1.12 -11.85 5.62
N PRO A 28 2.17 -11.90 6.46
CA PRO A 28 3.51 -11.41 6.12
C PRO A 28 4.07 -11.98 4.81
N ARG A 29 3.90 -13.28 4.57
CA ARG A 29 4.38 -13.93 3.32
C ARG A 29 3.69 -13.39 2.06
N ARG A 30 2.39 -13.10 2.14
CA ARG A 30 1.63 -12.54 1.00
C ARG A 30 2.00 -11.09 0.77
N GLU A 31 2.16 -10.32 1.84
CA GLU A 31 2.61 -8.93 1.78
C GLU A 31 3.98 -8.81 1.11
N ALA A 32 4.96 -9.62 1.53
CA ALA A 32 6.29 -9.67 0.92
C ALA A 32 6.25 -10.07 -0.56
N ALA A 33 5.45 -11.09 -0.92
CA ALA A 33 5.33 -11.53 -2.30
C ALA A 33 4.73 -10.45 -3.23
N ILE A 34 3.73 -9.72 -2.74
CA ILE A 34 3.13 -8.61 -3.50
C ILE A 34 4.11 -7.46 -3.63
N ALA A 35 4.82 -7.10 -2.56
CA ALA A 35 5.81 -6.03 -2.58
C ALA A 35 6.98 -6.35 -3.53
N LEU A 36 7.45 -7.60 -3.57
CA LEU A 36 8.52 -8.01 -4.46
C LEU A 36 8.12 -8.08 -5.94
N ALA A 37 6.82 -8.18 -6.25
CA ALA A 37 6.37 -8.34 -7.63
C ALA A 37 6.80 -7.19 -8.55
N GLY A 38 6.77 -5.94 -8.06
CA GLY A 38 7.21 -4.75 -8.80
C GLY A 38 8.71 -4.78 -9.13
N PRO A 39 9.59 -4.83 -8.11
CA PRO A 39 11.03 -4.94 -8.32
C PRO A 39 11.46 -6.12 -9.18
N VAL A 40 10.83 -7.29 -8.99
CA VAL A 40 11.12 -8.48 -9.82
C VAL A 40 10.73 -8.25 -11.27
N LEU A 41 9.57 -7.64 -11.55
CA LEU A 41 9.16 -7.32 -12.91
C LEU A 41 10.17 -6.36 -13.59
N ASN A 42 10.56 -5.30 -12.89
CA ASN A 42 11.54 -4.35 -13.40
C ASN A 42 12.91 -5.02 -13.66
N ALA A 43 13.36 -5.89 -12.75
CA ALA A 43 14.59 -6.66 -12.94
C ALA A 43 14.49 -7.61 -14.15
N LEU A 44 13.37 -8.28 -14.34
CA LEU A 44 13.14 -9.16 -15.49
C LEU A 44 13.11 -8.37 -16.80
N LEU A 45 12.49 -7.18 -16.82
CA LEU A 45 12.51 -6.31 -18.00
C LEU A 45 13.93 -5.84 -18.33
N ALA A 46 14.70 -5.42 -17.33
CA ALA A 46 16.10 -5.03 -17.52
C ALA A 46 16.95 -6.21 -18.04
N LEU A 47 16.77 -7.40 -17.47
CA LEU A 47 17.47 -8.61 -17.88
C LEU A 47 17.09 -9.04 -19.31
N GLY A 48 15.80 -8.92 -19.67
CA GLY A 48 15.32 -9.21 -21.04
C GLY A 48 15.88 -8.26 -22.09
N LEU A 49 16.14 -6.99 -21.72
CA LEU A 49 16.74 -5.99 -22.60
C LEU A 49 18.27 -6.13 -22.70
N LEU A 50 18.90 -6.76 -21.72
CA LEU A 50 20.37 -6.88 -21.64
C LEU A 50 21.02 -7.47 -22.89
N PRO A 51 20.57 -8.59 -23.48
CA PRO A 51 21.23 -9.16 -24.68
C PRO A 51 21.14 -8.23 -25.89
N PHE A 52 20.04 -7.47 -26.03
CA PHE A 52 19.89 -6.51 -27.12
C PHE A 52 20.84 -5.34 -26.96
N VAL A 53 20.92 -4.75 -25.77
CA VAL A 53 21.82 -3.63 -25.46
C VAL A 53 23.28 -4.09 -25.56
N ALA A 54 23.63 -5.25 -25.01
CA ALA A 54 24.99 -5.81 -25.09
C ALA A 54 25.41 -6.08 -26.55
N GLY A 55 24.54 -6.65 -27.37
CA GLY A 55 24.79 -6.85 -28.80
C GLY A 55 25.05 -5.54 -29.54
N MET A 56 24.26 -4.51 -29.25
CA MET A 56 24.44 -3.17 -29.85
C MET A 56 25.72 -2.48 -29.38
N VAL A 57 26.07 -2.63 -28.10
CA VAL A 57 27.34 -2.11 -27.55
C VAL A 57 28.55 -2.77 -28.25
N MET A 58 28.49 -4.08 -28.45
CA MET A 58 29.54 -4.82 -29.16
C MET A 58 29.64 -4.43 -30.64
N LEU A 59 28.51 -4.30 -31.34
CA LEU A 59 28.49 -3.93 -32.77
C LEU A 59 28.99 -2.51 -33.01
N ARG A 60 28.84 -1.60 -32.06
CA ARG A 60 29.28 -0.19 -32.15
C ARG A 60 30.66 0.06 -31.53
N ASP A 61 31.33 -0.98 -31.02
CA ASP A 61 32.63 -0.89 -30.31
C ASP A 61 32.63 0.17 -29.17
N LEU A 62 31.54 0.16 -28.40
CA LEU A 62 31.32 1.08 -27.27
C LEU A 62 32.02 0.54 -26.01
N THR A 63 33.34 0.49 -26.03
CA THR A 63 34.15 -0.11 -24.95
C THR A 63 34.52 0.85 -23.82
N THR A 64 34.32 2.16 -24.01
CA THR A 64 34.66 3.18 -23.01
C THR A 64 33.41 3.81 -22.38
N LEU A 65 33.54 4.25 -21.11
CA LEU A 65 32.44 4.93 -20.38
C LEU A 65 31.96 6.20 -21.11
N GLU A 66 32.87 6.93 -21.76
CA GLU A 66 32.52 8.13 -22.55
C GLU A 66 31.64 7.79 -23.76
N LYS A 67 31.96 6.71 -24.48
CA LYS A 67 31.16 6.24 -25.62
C LYS A 67 29.78 5.77 -25.17
N ILE A 68 29.68 5.08 -24.02
CA ILE A 68 28.40 4.65 -23.42
C ILE A 68 27.59 5.87 -22.97
N ALA A 69 28.22 6.84 -22.34
CA ALA A 69 27.55 8.10 -21.94
C ALA A 69 27.07 8.89 -23.17
N GLY A 70 27.89 8.94 -24.23
CA GLY A 70 27.52 9.54 -25.51
C GLY A 70 26.32 8.86 -26.15
N LEU A 71 26.25 7.52 -26.08
CA LEU A 71 25.09 6.75 -26.55
C LEU A 71 23.79 7.21 -25.91
N LEU A 72 23.78 7.49 -24.59
CA LEU A 72 22.57 7.92 -23.88
C LEU A 72 22.11 9.33 -24.26
N SER A 73 22.99 10.15 -24.81
CA SER A 73 22.66 11.49 -25.32
C SER A 73 22.16 11.50 -26.77
N GLU A 74 22.35 10.41 -27.51
CA GLU A 74 21.87 10.28 -28.88
C GLU A 74 20.38 9.97 -28.93
N THR A 75 19.66 10.54 -29.88
CA THR A 75 18.27 10.17 -30.17
C THR A 75 18.26 8.95 -31.10
N SER A 76 18.48 7.76 -30.54
CA SER A 76 18.51 6.51 -31.28
C SER A 76 17.70 5.41 -30.59
N MET A 77 17.29 4.38 -31.33
CA MET A 77 16.60 3.22 -30.76
C MET A 77 17.49 2.48 -29.73
N THR A 78 18.79 2.44 -29.97
CA THR A 78 19.78 1.85 -29.04
C THR A 78 19.79 2.60 -27.73
N SER A 79 19.79 3.94 -27.78
CA SER A 79 19.73 4.83 -26.65
C SER A 79 18.46 4.63 -25.83
N LEU A 80 17.32 4.53 -26.50
CA LEU A 80 16.03 4.27 -25.87
C LEU A 80 16.02 2.94 -25.13
N LEU A 81 16.53 1.87 -25.75
CA LEU A 81 16.61 0.54 -25.14
C LEU A 81 17.57 0.53 -23.94
N ALA A 82 18.75 1.15 -24.08
CA ALA A 82 19.71 1.27 -22.99
C ALA A 82 19.16 2.09 -21.81
N PHE A 83 18.53 3.21 -22.10
CA PHE A 83 17.87 4.04 -21.09
C PHE A 83 16.75 3.27 -20.37
N THR A 84 15.91 2.56 -21.12
CA THR A 84 14.84 1.74 -20.55
C THR A 84 15.39 0.63 -19.66
N MET A 85 16.45 -0.04 -20.08
CA MET A 85 17.12 -1.09 -19.30
C MET A 85 17.69 -0.51 -17.99
N ILE A 86 18.43 0.58 -18.06
CA ILE A 86 19.05 1.21 -16.90
C ILE A 86 17.97 1.73 -15.93
N SER A 87 16.93 2.37 -16.46
CA SER A 87 15.81 2.88 -15.63
C SER A 87 15.09 1.77 -14.88
N ASN A 88 14.80 0.65 -15.55
CA ASN A 88 14.16 -0.50 -14.89
C ASN A 88 15.08 -1.12 -13.83
N LEU A 89 16.39 -1.22 -14.10
CA LEU A 89 17.35 -1.70 -13.12
C LEU A 89 17.41 -0.78 -11.90
N MET A 90 17.49 0.54 -12.11
CA MET A 90 17.48 1.53 -11.04
C MET A 90 16.20 1.48 -10.23
N LEU A 91 15.03 1.38 -10.88
CA LEU A 91 13.74 1.24 -10.21
C LEU A 91 13.67 -0.03 -9.38
N ALA A 92 14.21 -1.15 -9.87
CA ALA A 92 14.27 -2.40 -9.11
C ALA A 92 15.15 -2.24 -7.86
N LEU A 93 16.34 -1.67 -8.01
CA LEU A 93 17.29 -1.48 -6.91
C LEU A 93 16.77 -0.50 -5.85
N LEU A 94 16.25 0.66 -6.28
CA LEU A 94 15.69 1.66 -5.37
C LEU A 94 14.48 1.11 -4.62
N ASN A 95 13.58 0.40 -5.31
CA ASN A 95 12.42 -0.20 -4.66
C ASN A 95 12.77 -1.36 -3.73
N LEU A 96 13.94 -1.99 -3.84
CA LEU A 96 14.42 -3.00 -2.91
C LEU A 96 15.08 -2.43 -1.65
N LEU A 97 15.30 -1.11 -1.55
CA LEU A 97 15.80 -0.51 -0.32
C LEU A 97 14.89 -0.85 0.86
N PRO A 98 15.42 -1.36 1.99
CA PRO A 98 14.63 -1.82 3.12
C PRO A 98 14.09 -0.65 3.96
N ALA A 99 13.40 0.28 3.33
CA ALA A 99 12.95 1.54 3.89
C ALA A 99 11.61 1.98 3.27
N PHE A 100 10.64 2.45 4.07
CA PHE A 100 9.46 3.10 3.51
C PHE A 100 9.85 4.44 2.87
N PRO A 101 9.19 4.81 1.75
CA PRO A 101 7.99 4.24 1.14
C PRO A 101 8.23 3.13 0.09
N MET A 102 9.45 2.64 -0.07
CA MET A 102 9.79 1.65 -1.08
C MET A 102 9.19 0.27 -0.76
N ASP A 103 9.09 -0.60 -1.78
CA ASP A 103 8.59 -1.96 -1.64
C ASP A 103 9.48 -2.81 -0.71
N GLY A 104 10.80 -2.56 -0.69
CA GLY A 104 11.74 -3.17 0.25
C GLY A 104 11.41 -2.87 1.72
N GLY A 105 10.84 -1.70 2.03
CA GLY A 105 10.33 -1.36 3.36
C GLY A 105 9.13 -2.23 3.74
N ARG A 106 8.25 -2.54 2.79
CA ARG A 106 7.12 -3.47 2.99
C ARG A 106 7.61 -4.91 3.19
N VAL A 107 8.63 -5.33 2.46
CA VAL A 107 9.30 -6.62 2.65
C VAL A 107 9.93 -6.70 4.03
N LEU A 108 10.66 -5.66 4.46
CA LEU A 108 11.25 -5.55 5.79
C LEU A 108 10.17 -5.63 6.88
N ARG A 109 9.08 -4.87 6.74
CA ARG A 109 7.92 -4.94 7.65
C ARG A 109 7.35 -6.35 7.73
N ALA A 110 7.10 -6.98 6.58
CA ALA A 110 6.58 -8.34 6.51
C ALA A 110 7.50 -9.35 7.21
N TRP A 111 8.81 -9.23 6.99
CA TRP A 111 9.79 -10.10 7.65
C TRP A 111 9.82 -9.86 9.17
N LEU A 112 9.91 -8.62 9.62
CA LEU A 112 9.88 -8.28 11.03
C LEU A 112 8.57 -8.69 11.72
N SER A 113 7.44 -8.66 11.01
CA SER A 113 6.13 -9.07 11.52
C SER A 113 6.03 -10.58 11.80
N THR A 114 7.00 -11.39 11.37
CA THR A 114 7.08 -12.81 11.74
C THR A 114 7.62 -13.05 13.15
N VAL A 115 8.38 -12.08 13.68
CA VAL A 115 9.07 -12.18 14.99
C VAL A 115 8.64 -11.09 15.98
N SER A 116 7.90 -10.10 15.54
CA SER A 116 7.43 -9.00 16.38
C SER A 116 6.03 -8.50 15.95
N GLU A 117 5.43 -7.64 16.77
CA GLU A 117 4.15 -7.02 16.44
C GLU A 117 4.26 -6.16 15.17
N ARG A 118 3.21 -6.20 14.33
CA ARG A 118 3.14 -5.43 13.07
C ARG A 118 3.40 -3.94 13.27
N SER A 119 2.91 -3.36 14.36
CA SER A 119 3.12 -1.95 14.69
C SER A 119 4.59 -1.60 14.88
N ARG A 120 5.33 -2.45 15.61
CA ARG A 120 6.78 -2.30 15.82
C ARG A 120 7.54 -2.49 14.51
N ALA A 121 7.19 -3.51 13.73
CA ALA A 121 7.77 -3.74 12.41
C ALA A 121 7.61 -2.53 11.47
N THR A 122 6.41 -1.93 11.44
CA THR A 122 6.16 -0.72 10.64
C THR A 122 7.00 0.45 11.11
N ARG A 123 7.07 0.70 12.44
CA ARG A 123 7.90 1.80 12.98
C ARG A 123 9.37 1.67 12.63
N ILE A 124 9.92 0.45 12.66
CA ILE A 124 11.32 0.18 12.27
C ILE A 124 11.51 0.50 10.78
N SER A 125 10.62 0.03 9.92
CA SER A 125 10.70 0.26 8.47
C SER A 125 10.54 1.74 8.10
N VAL A 126 9.69 2.49 8.84
CA VAL A 126 9.55 3.95 8.72
C VAL A 126 10.82 4.66 9.18
N ALA A 127 11.41 4.25 10.32
CA ALA A 127 12.67 4.83 10.80
C ALA A 127 13.81 4.62 9.79
N ALA A 128 13.88 3.46 9.14
CA ALA A 128 14.80 3.23 8.03
C ALA A 128 14.53 4.19 6.85
N GLY A 129 13.26 4.49 6.56
CA GLY A 129 12.88 5.50 5.56
C GLY A 129 13.41 6.89 5.88
N TYR A 130 13.28 7.33 7.12
CA TYR A 130 13.87 8.61 7.56
C TYR A 130 15.39 8.61 7.48
N ALA A 131 16.05 7.49 7.81
CA ALA A 131 17.51 7.38 7.69
C ALA A 131 17.97 7.53 6.23
N VAL A 132 17.27 6.89 5.27
CA VAL A 132 17.55 7.04 3.83
C VAL A 132 17.28 8.48 3.37
N ALA A 133 16.20 9.11 3.83
CA ALA A 133 15.88 10.50 3.53
C ALA A 133 16.97 11.47 4.02
N LEU A 134 17.44 11.31 5.25
CA LEU A 134 18.52 12.10 5.82
C LEU A 134 19.85 11.89 5.08
N LEU A 135 20.17 10.64 4.73
CA LEU A 135 21.35 10.33 3.93
C LEU A 135 21.29 10.99 2.56
N SER A 136 20.12 10.94 1.90
CA SER A 136 19.92 11.62 0.60
C SER A 136 20.10 13.13 0.71
N LEU A 137 19.56 13.74 1.78
CA LEU A 137 19.73 15.17 2.07
C LEU A 137 21.20 15.52 2.27
N PHE A 138 21.92 14.76 3.10
CA PHE A 138 23.33 14.97 3.40
C PHE A 138 24.21 14.83 2.15
N LEU A 139 24.01 13.74 1.38
CA LEU A 139 24.74 13.52 0.14
C LEU A 139 24.48 14.60 -0.89
N GLY A 140 23.25 15.09 -1.00
CA GLY A 140 22.90 16.18 -1.91
C GLY A 140 23.65 17.48 -1.59
N VAL A 141 23.71 17.84 -0.31
CA VAL A 141 24.50 19.01 0.12
C VAL A 141 25.99 18.81 -0.15
N TRP A 142 26.52 17.61 0.16
CA TRP A 142 27.95 17.32 -0.02
C TRP A 142 28.36 17.27 -1.48
N LEU A 143 27.54 16.67 -2.35
CA LEU A 143 27.78 16.56 -3.78
C LEU A 143 27.36 17.83 -4.56
N ARG A 144 26.76 18.82 -3.90
CA ARG A 144 26.17 20.02 -4.49
C ARG A 144 25.10 19.69 -5.56
N ASP A 145 24.37 18.60 -5.35
CA ASP A 145 23.28 18.14 -6.21
C ASP A 145 21.94 18.53 -5.59
N VAL A 146 21.07 19.21 -6.35
CA VAL A 146 19.76 19.69 -5.86
C VAL A 146 18.72 18.58 -5.90
N THR A 147 18.91 17.57 -6.74
CA THR A 147 17.91 16.49 -6.92
C THR A 147 17.85 15.55 -5.72
N LEU A 148 19.00 15.26 -5.11
CA LEU A 148 19.08 14.40 -3.93
C LEU A 148 18.34 14.97 -2.70
N PRO A 149 18.48 16.26 -2.32
CA PRO A 149 17.69 16.86 -1.25
C PRO A 149 16.20 16.85 -1.53
N ILE A 150 15.77 17.14 -2.76
CA ILE A 150 14.35 17.08 -3.16
C ILE A 150 13.82 15.66 -3.01
N ALA A 151 14.56 14.65 -3.47
CA ALA A 151 14.21 13.25 -3.28
C ALA A 151 14.14 12.88 -1.79
N GLY A 152 15.12 13.33 -0.98
CA GLY A 152 15.13 13.12 0.47
C GLY A 152 13.91 13.72 1.16
N MET A 153 13.50 14.94 0.80
CA MET A 153 12.28 15.57 1.31
C MET A 153 11.02 14.76 0.94
N PHE A 154 10.95 14.29 -0.31
CA PHE A 154 9.84 13.46 -0.76
C PHE A 154 9.77 12.14 0.02
N LEU A 155 10.92 11.48 0.22
CA LEU A 155 11.02 10.25 1.01
C LEU A 155 10.59 10.47 2.48
N ALA A 156 11.04 11.58 3.09
CA ALA A 156 10.64 11.93 4.45
C ALA A 156 9.13 12.18 4.56
N ALA A 157 8.54 12.91 3.61
CA ALA A 157 7.10 13.16 3.58
C ALA A 157 6.30 11.85 3.42
N ALA A 158 6.75 10.95 2.54
CA ALA A 158 6.09 9.67 2.33
C ALA A 158 6.22 8.73 3.54
N ALA A 159 7.38 8.69 4.21
CA ALA A 159 7.58 7.97 5.47
C ALA A 159 6.69 8.53 6.60
N PHE A 160 6.53 9.85 6.66
CA PHE A 160 5.62 10.50 7.60
C PHE A 160 4.15 10.12 7.35
N MET A 161 3.72 10.07 6.10
CA MET A 161 2.37 9.65 5.75
C MET A 161 2.09 8.21 6.18
N GLU A 162 3.05 7.29 5.96
CA GLU A 162 2.92 5.89 6.39
C GLU A 162 2.84 5.78 7.92
N GLN A 163 3.65 6.55 8.65
CA GLN A 163 3.59 6.60 10.10
C GLN A 163 2.22 7.10 10.58
N ARG A 164 1.70 8.16 9.98
CA ARG A 164 0.38 8.70 10.32
C ARG A 164 -0.75 7.73 10.08
N THR A 165 -0.68 6.97 8.98
CA THR A 165 -1.65 5.92 8.68
C THR A 165 -1.64 4.84 9.77
N LEU A 166 -0.45 4.41 10.20
CA LEU A 166 -0.32 3.45 11.30
C LEU A 166 -0.91 3.99 12.61
N ASP A 167 -0.61 5.25 12.96
CA ASP A 167 -1.11 5.86 14.19
C ASP A 167 -2.64 5.99 14.16
N LEU A 168 -3.22 6.31 13.01
CA LEU A 168 -4.67 6.33 12.81
C LEU A 168 -5.30 4.94 12.93
N GLU A 169 -4.71 3.91 12.29
CA GLU A 169 -5.18 2.52 12.43
C GLU A 169 -5.17 2.08 13.90
N GLN A 170 -4.10 2.38 14.65
CA GLN A 170 -4.01 2.06 16.07
C GLN A 170 -5.02 2.84 16.92
N ALA A 171 -5.25 4.11 16.60
CA ALA A 171 -6.27 4.91 17.28
C ALA A 171 -7.66 4.34 17.04
N MET A 172 -7.98 3.97 15.80
CA MET A 172 -9.28 3.36 15.45
C MET A 172 -9.51 2.03 16.16
N GLN A 173 -8.47 1.17 16.26
CA GLN A 173 -8.57 -0.10 16.98
C GLN A 173 -8.80 0.05 18.49
N ARG A 174 -8.43 1.19 19.08
CA ARG A 174 -8.63 1.49 20.51
C ARG A 174 -9.99 2.07 20.80
N LEU A 175 -10.72 2.53 19.78
CA LEU A 175 -12.05 3.10 19.97
C LEU A 175 -13.07 1.99 20.18
N PRO A 176 -13.73 1.91 21.33
CA PRO A 176 -14.79 0.93 21.53
C PRO A 176 -15.96 1.27 20.60
N VAL A 177 -16.37 0.30 19.79
CA VAL A 177 -17.48 0.43 18.83
C VAL A 177 -18.74 0.98 19.52
N GLY A 178 -18.95 0.64 20.80
CA GLY A 178 -20.07 1.12 21.59
C GLY A 178 -20.13 2.66 21.77
N GLN A 179 -19.02 3.40 21.60
CA GLN A 179 -19.05 4.87 21.66
C GLN A 179 -19.60 5.52 20.39
N PHE A 180 -19.58 4.80 19.27
CA PHE A 180 -20.09 5.26 17.98
C PHE A 180 -21.47 4.70 17.66
N ALA A 181 -21.92 3.70 18.41
CA ALA A 181 -23.30 3.25 18.33
C ALA A 181 -24.16 4.41 18.82
N VAL A 182 -24.90 5.04 17.92
CA VAL A 182 -25.88 6.06 18.28
C VAL A 182 -26.93 5.39 19.15
N TRP A 183 -26.83 5.60 20.46
CA TRP A 183 -27.76 5.07 21.48
C TRP A 183 -29.10 5.83 21.46
N ASP A 184 -29.64 6.04 20.26
CA ASP A 184 -30.95 6.61 20.10
C ASP A 184 -32.01 5.51 20.23
N GLY A 185 -32.32 5.13 21.45
CA GLY A 185 -33.40 4.21 21.75
C GLY A 185 -33.00 2.79 22.15
N GLY A 186 -31.76 2.54 22.62
CA GLY A 186 -31.41 1.28 23.29
C GLY A 186 -30.91 0.14 22.41
N GLY A 187 -30.74 0.36 21.10
CA GLY A 187 -30.36 -0.70 20.15
C GLY A 187 -31.51 -1.67 19.84
N VAL A 188 -31.25 -2.68 19.02
CA VAL A 188 -32.18 -3.76 18.71
C VAL A 188 -31.63 -5.11 19.18
N LEU A 189 -32.51 -5.99 19.63
CA LEU A 189 -32.10 -7.33 20.05
C LEU A 189 -31.92 -8.26 18.83
N PRO A 190 -31.01 -9.26 18.88
CA PRO A 190 -30.76 -10.16 17.75
C PRO A 190 -32.02 -10.93 17.27
N HIS A 191 -32.96 -11.17 18.15
CA HIS A 191 -34.18 -11.92 17.87
C HIS A 191 -35.40 -11.06 17.50
N GLU A 192 -35.27 -9.74 17.56
CA GLU A 192 -36.33 -8.82 17.14
C GLU A 192 -36.48 -8.77 15.62
N PRO A 193 -37.70 -8.42 15.13
CA PRO A 193 -37.92 -8.20 13.71
C PRO A 193 -37.00 -7.05 13.18
N LEU A 194 -36.47 -7.23 11.97
CA LEU A 194 -35.66 -6.20 11.31
C LEU A 194 -36.42 -4.87 11.14
N ALA A 195 -37.77 -4.96 11.08
CA ALA A 195 -38.63 -3.77 11.04
C ALA A 195 -38.44 -2.82 12.23
N HIS A 196 -38.03 -3.33 13.41
CA HIS A 196 -37.72 -2.48 14.56
C HIS A 196 -36.48 -1.59 14.30
N ALA A 197 -35.51 -2.06 13.56
CA ALA A 197 -34.34 -1.27 13.17
C ALA A 197 -34.69 -0.11 12.22
N LEU A 198 -35.84 -0.16 11.53
CA LEU A 198 -36.36 0.90 10.68
C LEU A 198 -37.14 1.99 11.43
N GLN A 199 -37.52 1.73 12.69
CA GLN A 199 -38.21 2.74 13.51
C GLN A 199 -37.30 3.94 13.77
N GLY A 200 -37.69 5.11 13.33
CA GLY A 200 -36.90 6.34 13.41
C GLY A 200 -36.08 6.66 12.17
N GLY A 201 -36.29 5.93 11.08
CA GLY A 201 -35.62 6.19 9.79
C GLY A 201 -34.38 5.31 9.54
N PRO A 202 -33.89 5.30 8.31
CA PRO A 202 -32.75 4.46 7.93
C PRO A 202 -31.44 4.99 8.53
N ARG A 203 -30.92 4.30 9.52
CA ARG A 203 -29.69 4.61 10.25
C ARG A 203 -28.90 3.35 10.58
N ASP A 204 -27.66 3.48 10.99
CA ASP A 204 -26.89 2.38 11.55
C ASP A 204 -27.39 2.11 12.98
N VAL A 205 -27.74 0.86 13.30
CA VAL A 205 -28.33 0.48 14.58
C VAL A 205 -27.47 -0.56 15.27
N ALA A 206 -27.18 -0.33 16.56
CA ALA A 206 -26.45 -1.32 17.35
C ALA A 206 -27.34 -2.53 17.67
N VAL A 207 -26.78 -3.73 17.54
CA VAL A 207 -27.40 -4.97 18.01
C VAL A 207 -26.89 -5.25 19.41
N VAL A 208 -27.80 -5.31 20.39
CA VAL A 208 -27.46 -5.43 21.81
C VAL A 208 -28.06 -6.71 22.37
N GLU A 209 -27.26 -7.50 23.11
CA GLU A 209 -27.69 -8.67 23.83
C GLU A 209 -27.14 -8.63 25.26
N GLY A 210 -28.03 -8.75 26.25
CA GLY A 210 -27.63 -8.68 27.66
C GLY A 210 -26.92 -7.37 28.07
N GLY A 211 -27.21 -6.24 27.39
CA GLY A 211 -26.57 -4.95 27.64
C GLY A 211 -25.20 -4.76 26.99
N VAL A 212 -24.73 -5.73 26.21
CA VAL A 212 -23.47 -5.68 25.47
C VAL A 212 -23.77 -5.57 23.97
N VAL A 213 -23.05 -4.69 23.27
CA VAL A 213 -23.14 -4.59 21.82
C VAL A 213 -22.47 -5.81 21.20
N VAL A 214 -23.25 -6.66 20.55
CA VAL A 214 -22.80 -7.89 19.88
C VAL A 214 -22.60 -7.72 18.37
N GLY A 215 -23.14 -6.64 17.79
CA GLY A 215 -22.99 -6.35 16.37
C GLY A 215 -23.53 -4.98 15.99
N MET A 216 -23.47 -4.68 14.71
CA MET A 216 -24.00 -3.46 14.12
C MET A 216 -24.74 -3.76 12.83
N LEU A 217 -25.93 -3.24 12.73
CA LEU A 217 -26.76 -3.30 11.54
C LEU A 217 -26.53 -2.03 10.71
N TRP A 218 -25.86 -2.19 9.58
CA TRP A 218 -25.57 -1.06 8.71
C TRP A 218 -26.82 -0.58 7.97
N ARG A 219 -26.96 0.74 7.85
CA ARG A 219 -28.07 1.37 7.11
C ARG A 219 -28.29 0.76 5.72
N GLU A 220 -27.21 0.48 5.00
CA GLU A 220 -27.27 -0.08 3.65
C GLU A 220 -27.90 -1.49 3.66
N THR A 221 -27.53 -2.29 4.64
CA THR A 221 -28.08 -3.65 4.83
C THR A 221 -29.56 -3.59 5.20
N VAL A 222 -29.94 -2.68 6.11
CA VAL A 222 -31.33 -2.47 6.52
C VAL A 222 -32.19 -2.03 5.33
N LEU A 223 -31.70 -1.09 4.52
CA LEU A 223 -32.42 -0.60 3.33
C LEU A 223 -32.56 -1.69 2.25
N ARG A 224 -31.55 -2.51 2.06
CA ARG A 224 -31.56 -3.63 1.09
C ARG A 224 -32.67 -4.63 1.40
N HIS A 225 -32.97 -4.87 2.68
CA HIS A 225 -33.97 -5.84 3.14
C HIS A 225 -35.27 -5.18 3.62
N ALA A 226 -35.45 -3.87 3.42
CA ALA A 226 -36.60 -3.10 3.93
C ALA A 226 -37.95 -3.65 3.46
N HIS A 227 -38.04 -4.18 2.23
CA HIS A 227 -39.28 -4.73 1.66
C HIS A 227 -39.73 -6.03 2.30
N ILE A 228 -38.83 -6.77 2.98
CA ILE A 228 -39.13 -8.03 3.71
C ILE A 228 -38.78 -7.94 5.19
N ALA A 229 -38.54 -6.73 5.71
CA ALA A 229 -38.08 -6.51 7.08
C ALA A 229 -39.04 -7.09 8.17
N HIS A 230 -40.34 -7.27 7.86
CA HIS A 230 -41.32 -7.89 8.76
C HIS A 230 -41.20 -9.41 8.83
N LEU A 231 -40.51 -10.06 7.89
CA LEU A 231 -40.27 -11.50 7.83
C LEU A 231 -38.92 -11.92 8.39
N LEU A 232 -37.95 -10.98 8.42
CA LEU A 232 -36.57 -11.22 8.87
C LEU A 232 -36.38 -10.78 10.32
N ARG A 233 -35.52 -11.50 11.03
CA ARG A 233 -34.98 -11.06 12.32
C ARG A 233 -33.63 -10.42 12.14
N VAL A 234 -33.23 -9.60 13.11
CA VAL A 234 -31.93 -8.89 13.09
C VAL A 234 -30.75 -9.85 12.90
N ARG A 235 -30.77 -11.02 13.53
CA ARG A 235 -29.71 -12.05 13.42
C ARG A 235 -29.63 -12.74 12.05
N ASP A 236 -30.65 -12.59 11.20
CA ASP A 236 -30.73 -13.27 9.90
C ASP A 236 -30.10 -12.41 8.78
N VAL A 237 -29.63 -11.21 9.11
CA VAL A 237 -29.09 -10.18 8.23
C VAL A 237 -27.70 -9.73 8.69
#